data_1a0b2a7f66d0b3bf58e05f0eb8683351
#
_entry.id   1a0b2a7f66d0b3bf58e05f0eb8683351
#
_cell.length_a   1.000
_cell.length_b   1.000
_cell.length_c   1.000
_cell.angle_alpha   90.00
_cell.angle_beta   90.00
_cell.angle_gamma   90.00
#
_symmetry.space_group_name_H-M   'P 1'
#
loop_
_entity.id
_entity.type
_entity.pdbx_description
1 polymer ?
#
loop_
_entity_poly.entity_id
_entity_poly.type
_entity_poly.pdbx_seq_one_letter_code
_entity_poly.pdbx_strand_id
1 'polypeptide(L)'
;MNIIKNWFKDNGYEVDEYETTLQAKTDTILFLVVKPHNGTNGKWMLRVAALVSFDRWANSTAVEEFFNTETGLRNYLENNQLYIYKDVLRSLSEEYEEMYRVNYED
;
A
#
# COMPACT_ATOMS: atom_id res chain seq x y z
N MET A 1 -7.56 -10.82 11.15
CA MET A 1 -7.36 -9.53 10.46
C MET A 1 -8.61 -8.63 10.42
N ASN A 2 -9.49 -8.77 11.36
CA ASN A 2 -10.78 -8.05 11.35
C ASN A 2 -10.65 -6.54 11.59
N ILE A 3 -9.70 -6.11 12.42
CA ILE A 3 -9.49 -4.69 12.73
C ILE A 3 -9.10 -3.93 11.45
N ILE A 4 -8.10 -4.45 10.74
CA ILE A 4 -7.60 -3.83 9.51
C ILE A 4 -8.64 -3.90 8.38
N LYS A 5 -9.25 -5.06 8.21
CA LYS A 5 -10.30 -5.26 7.21
C LYS A 5 -11.44 -4.26 7.37
N ASN A 6 -11.93 -4.08 8.60
CA ASN A 6 -13.00 -3.15 8.88
C ASN A 6 -12.58 -1.70 8.66
N TRP A 7 -11.35 -1.35 9.05
CA TRP A 7 -10.84 -0.01 8.81
C TRP A 7 -10.84 0.34 7.31
N PHE A 8 -10.34 -0.57 6.47
CA PHE A 8 -10.32 -0.33 5.03
C PHE A 8 -11.72 -0.22 4.45
N LYS A 9 -12.63 -1.10 4.85
CA LYS A 9 -14.03 -1.06 4.37
C LYS A 9 -14.73 0.23 4.81
N ASP A 10 -14.52 0.66 6.04
CA ASP A 10 -15.11 1.89 6.57
C ASP A 10 -14.58 3.13 5.85
N ASN A 11 -13.38 3.06 5.28
CA ASN A 11 -12.77 4.14 4.53
C ASN A 11 -12.95 4.01 3.01
N GLY A 12 -13.83 3.12 2.55
CA GLY A 12 -14.23 3.04 1.16
C GLY A 12 -13.30 2.25 0.24
N TYR A 13 -12.40 1.44 0.81
CA TYR A 13 -11.50 0.61 0.00
C TYR A 13 -12.17 -0.69 -0.41
N GLU A 14 -11.84 -1.17 -1.61
CA GLU A 14 -12.15 -2.52 -2.04
C GLU A 14 -11.14 -3.47 -1.41
N VAL A 15 -11.62 -4.49 -0.71
CA VAL A 15 -10.78 -5.38 0.11
C VAL A 15 -10.86 -6.81 -0.39
N ASP A 16 -9.68 -7.41 -0.63
CA ASP A 16 -9.53 -8.84 -0.92
C ASP A 16 -8.69 -9.47 0.19
N GLU A 17 -9.27 -10.45 0.89
CA GLU A 17 -8.59 -11.15 1.98
C GLU A 17 -8.15 -12.54 1.55
N TYR A 18 -6.88 -12.86 1.81
CA TYR A 18 -6.28 -14.16 1.57
C TYR A 18 -5.82 -14.76 2.90
N GLU A 19 -5.31 -15.98 2.88
CA GLU A 19 -4.92 -16.69 4.09
C GLU A 19 -3.88 -15.92 4.93
N THR A 20 -2.84 -15.38 4.28
CA THR A 20 -1.74 -14.69 4.98
C THR A 20 -1.67 -13.20 4.66
N THR A 21 -2.46 -12.71 3.72
CA THR A 21 -2.39 -11.33 3.24
C THR A 21 -3.78 -10.73 3.07
N LEU A 22 -3.80 -9.41 3.02
CA LEU A 22 -5.00 -8.65 2.68
C LEU A 22 -4.58 -7.53 1.73
N GLN A 23 -5.34 -7.35 0.66
CA GLN A 23 -5.15 -6.24 -0.27
C GLN A 23 -6.33 -5.30 -0.15
N ALA A 24 -6.03 -4.00 -0.10
CA ALA A 24 -7.05 -2.95 -0.12
C ALA A 24 -6.66 -1.94 -1.17
N LYS A 25 -7.59 -1.58 -2.05
CA LYS A 25 -7.24 -0.73 -3.19
C LYS A 25 -8.34 0.27 -3.53
N THR A 26 -7.90 1.36 -4.14
CA THR A 26 -8.72 2.31 -4.89
C THR A 26 -8.20 2.34 -6.33
N ASP A 27 -8.67 3.29 -7.13
CA ASP A 27 -8.21 3.46 -8.50
C ASP A 27 -6.74 3.88 -8.60
N THR A 28 -6.16 4.40 -7.52
CA THR A 28 -4.83 5.01 -7.54
C THR A 28 -3.84 4.40 -6.55
N ILE A 29 -4.28 3.61 -5.59
CA ILE A 29 -3.45 3.17 -4.48
C ILE A 29 -3.76 1.72 -4.09
N LEU A 30 -2.70 0.95 -3.81
CA LEU A 30 -2.78 -0.41 -3.29
C LEU A 30 -2.10 -0.47 -1.93
N PHE A 31 -2.83 -0.99 -0.95
CA PHE A 31 -2.29 -1.40 0.34
C PHE A 31 -2.17 -2.92 0.38
N LEU A 32 -1.01 -3.42 0.77
CA LEU A 32 -0.79 -4.83 1.03
C LEU A 32 -0.45 -4.99 2.51
N VAL A 33 -1.24 -5.79 3.21
CA VAL A 33 -1.00 -6.12 4.62
C VAL A 33 -0.66 -7.61 4.69
N VAL A 34 0.45 -7.93 5.36
CA VAL A 34 0.91 -9.30 5.55
C VAL A 34 0.88 -9.64 7.03
N LYS A 35 0.23 -10.77 7.37
CA LYS A 35 0.17 -11.27 8.74
C LYS A 35 1.57 -11.67 9.24
N PRO A 36 1.80 -11.65 10.57
CA PRO A 36 3.07 -12.11 11.13
C PRO A 36 3.42 -13.53 10.68
N HIS A 37 4.65 -13.71 10.22
CA HIS A 37 5.23 -15.02 9.90
C HIS A 37 6.75 -14.90 9.90
N ASN A 38 7.45 -15.97 9.58
CA ASN A 38 8.93 -15.98 9.61
C ASN A 38 9.56 -14.96 8.66
N GLY A 39 8.97 -14.77 7.49
CA GLY A 39 9.46 -13.79 6.49
C GLY A 39 9.33 -12.34 6.93
N THR A 40 8.48 -12.04 7.91
CA THR A 40 8.32 -10.69 8.48
C THR A 40 8.92 -10.58 9.87
N ASN A 41 9.69 -11.56 10.31
CA ASN A 41 10.24 -11.66 11.67
C ASN A 41 9.15 -11.60 12.74
N GLY A 42 8.00 -12.22 12.47
CA GLY A 42 6.86 -12.24 13.38
C GLY A 42 6.11 -10.93 13.53
N LYS A 43 6.31 -9.99 12.61
CA LYS A 43 5.64 -8.69 12.64
C LYS A 43 4.58 -8.59 11.55
N TRP A 44 3.64 -7.69 11.76
CA TRP A 44 2.73 -7.23 10.70
C TRP A 44 3.50 -6.35 9.74
N MET A 45 3.30 -6.54 8.44
CA MET A 45 3.94 -5.70 7.43
C MET A 45 2.88 -4.96 6.62
N LEU A 46 3.14 -3.68 6.35
CA LEU A 46 2.35 -2.86 5.45
C LEU A 46 3.22 -2.40 4.30
N ARG A 47 2.74 -2.61 3.07
CA ARG A 47 3.30 -2.00 1.87
C ARG A 47 2.23 -1.19 1.18
N VAL A 48 2.64 -0.04 0.63
CA VAL A 48 1.74 0.83 -0.14
C VAL A 48 2.41 1.14 -1.46
N ALA A 49 1.66 0.99 -2.55
CA ALA A 49 2.15 1.25 -3.89
C ALA A 49 1.13 2.06 -4.69
N ALA A 50 1.61 2.84 -5.66
CA ALA A 50 0.75 3.58 -6.57
C ALA A 50 0.29 2.67 -7.72
N LEU A 51 -0.95 2.86 -8.18
CA LEU A 51 -1.46 2.24 -9.40
C LEU A 51 -1.19 3.19 -10.57
N VAL A 52 -0.36 2.76 -11.51
CA VAL A 52 0.06 3.58 -12.65
C VAL A 52 -0.95 3.51 -13.79
N SER A 53 -1.48 2.33 -14.05
CA SER A 53 -2.51 2.09 -15.05
C SER A 53 -3.37 0.91 -14.60
N PHE A 54 -4.37 0.54 -15.38
CA PHE A 54 -5.41 -0.42 -14.99
C PHE A 54 -4.87 -1.68 -14.27
N ASP A 55 -3.79 -2.27 -14.74
CA ASP A 55 -3.20 -3.48 -14.14
C ASP A 55 -1.74 -3.31 -13.75
N ARG A 56 -1.26 -2.07 -13.69
CA ARG A 56 0.17 -1.85 -13.47
C ARG A 56 0.41 -1.01 -12.22
N TRP A 57 1.14 -1.61 -11.27
CA TRP A 57 1.62 -0.93 -10.08
C TRP A 57 2.97 -0.28 -10.33
N ALA A 58 3.28 0.78 -9.58
CA ALA A 58 4.61 1.39 -9.64
C ALA A 58 5.66 0.36 -9.24
N ASN A 59 6.85 0.45 -9.87
CA ASN A 59 7.95 -0.46 -9.59
C ASN A 59 8.51 -0.30 -8.18
N SER A 60 8.41 0.90 -7.62
CA SER A 60 8.88 1.18 -6.27
C SER A 60 7.74 1.20 -5.28
N THR A 61 7.99 0.67 -4.08
CA THR A 61 7.07 0.76 -2.95
C THR A 61 7.13 2.18 -2.37
N ALA A 62 5.98 2.82 -2.22
CA ALA A 62 5.91 4.16 -1.65
C ALA A 62 6.13 4.15 -0.13
N VAL A 63 5.56 3.14 0.55
CA VAL A 63 5.68 2.98 2.00
C VAL A 63 5.88 1.50 2.31
N GLU A 64 6.81 1.22 3.23
CA GLU A 64 6.97 -0.12 3.82
C GLU A 64 7.24 0.05 5.31
N GLU A 65 6.36 -0.50 6.14
CA GLU A 65 6.45 -0.40 7.59
C GLU A 65 6.10 -1.71 8.27
N PHE A 66 6.66 -1.93 9.46
CA PHE A 66 6.44 -3.11 10.28
C PHE A 66 5.84 -2.74 11.63
N PHE A 67 4.95 -3.59 12.13
CA PHE A 67 4.22 -3.33 13.39
C PHE A 67 4.18 -4.60 14.23
N ASN A 68 4.21 -4.43 15.54
CA ASN A 68 4.12 -5.55 16.47
C ASN A 68 2.70 -6.07 16.63
N THR A 69 1.69 -5.22 16.38
CA THR A 69 0.28 -5.58 16.57
C THR A 69 -0.57 -5.06 15.41
N GLU A 70 -1.72 -5.71 15.20
CA GLU A 70 -2.72 -5.25 14.22
C GLU A 70 -3.24 -3.85 14.58
N THR A 71 -3.48 -3.60 15.87
CA THR A 71 -3.91 -2.30 16.35
C THR A 71 -2.88 -1.20 16.05
N GLY A 72 -1.59 -1.51 16.21
CA GLY A 72 -0.51 -0.59 15.87
C GLY A 72 -0.52 -0.22 14.39
N LEU A 73 -0.72 -1.19 13.51
CA LEU A 73 -0.84 -0.96 12.08
C LEU A 73 -2.06 -0.10 11.76
N ARG A 74 -3.21 -0.42 12.36
CA ARG A 74 -4.44 0.37 12.17
C ARG A 74 -4.26 1.81 12.63
N ASN A 75 -3.62 2.03 13.76
CA ASN A 75 -3.35 3.38 14.27
C ASN A 75 -2.43 4.17 13.35
N TYR A 76 -1.43 3.51 12.77
CA TYR A 76 -0.57 4.13 11.77
C TYR A 76 -1.36 4.59 10.55
N LEU A 77 -2.22 3.73 10.01
CA LEU A 77 -3.07 4.07 8.87
C LEU A 77 -3.96 5.28 9.20
N GLU A 78 -4.60 5.27 10.37
CA GLU A 78 -5.50 6.35 10.78
C GLU A 78 -4.77 7.69 10.92
N ASN A 79 -3.58 7.67 11.49
CA ASN A 79 -2.84 8.89 11.82
C ASN A 79 -1.97 9.41 10.69
N ASN A 80 -1.75 8.61 9.63
CA ASN A 80 -0.78 8.94 8.56
C ASN A 80 -1.40 8.92 7.16
N GLN A 81 -2.72 9.04 7.04
CA GLN A 81 -3.40 8.97 5.73
C GLN A 81 -2.84 10.00 4.73
N LEU A 82 -2.70 11.24 5.16
CA LEU A 82 -2.18 12.30 4.28
C LEU A 82 -0.73 12.06 3.90
N TYR A 83 0.07 11.59 4.83
CA TYR A 83 1.49 11.29 4.62
C TYR A 83 1.67 10.19 3.59
N ILE A 84 0.90 9.10 3.75
CA ILE A 84 0.90 7.97 2.82
C ILE A 84 0.46 8.45 1.44
N TYR A 85 -0.60 9.26 1.36
CA TYR A 85 -1.12 9.77 0.10
C TYR A 85 -0.07 10.61 -0.63
N LYS A 86 0.66 11.47 0.09
CA LYS A 86 1.74 12.29 -0.49
C LYS A 86 2.87 11.42 -1.05
N ASP A 87 3.26 10.38 -0.31
CA ASP A 87 4.30 9.45 -0.77
C ASP A 87 3.86 8.69 -2.01
N VAL A 88 2.61 8.27 -2.07
CA VAL A 88 2.05 7.59 -3.24
C VAL A 88 2.03 8.53 -4.45
N LEU A 89 1.61 9.77 -4.27
CA LEU A 89 1.60 10.77 -5.36
C LEU A 89 3.01 11.03 -5.88
N ARG A 90 3.99 11.13 -4.99
CA ARG A 90 5.39 11.32 -5.39
C ARG A 90 5.90 10.12 -6.19
N SER A 91 5.65 8.90 -5.72
CA SER A 91 6.01 7.68 -6.42
C SER A 91 5.38 7.61 -7.81
N LEU A 92 4.10 7.96 -7.90
CA LEU A 92 3.38 7.99 -9.18
C LEU A 92 3.97 9.01 -10.13
N SER A 93 4.31 10.20 -9.64
CA SER A 93 4.93 11.26 -10.44
C SER A 93 6.29 10.83 -10.98
N GLU A 94 7.12 10.21 -10.14
CA GLU A 94 8.42 9.68 -10.55
C GLU A 94 8.28 8.60 -11.62
N GLU A 95 7.28 7.73 -11.48
CA GLU A 95 7.03 6.65 -12.45
C GLU A 95 6.62 7.22 -13.81
N TYR A 96 5.74 8.21 -13.84
CA TYR A 96 5.33 8.88 -15.07
C TYR A 96 6.48 9.65 -15.71
N GLU A 97 7.29 10.31 -14.91
CA GLU A 97 8.45 11.02 -15.40
C GLU A 97 9.43 10.07 -16.10
N GLU A 98 9.68 8.91 -15.53
CA GLU A 98 10.55 7.91 -16.13
C GLU A 98 9.96 7.34 -17.42
N MET A 99 8.67 7.05 -17.45
CA MET A 99 7.98 6.60 -18.66
C MET A 99 8.07 7.64 -19.77
N TYR A 100 7.89 8.91 -19.43
CA TYR A 100 7.99 10.02 -20.36
C TYR A 100 9.41 10.16 -20.91
N ARG A 101 10.40 10.04 -20.05
CA ARG A 101 11.81 10.12 -20.45
C ARG A 101 12.18 9.02 -21.45
N VAL A 102 11.75 7.79 -21.18
CA VAL A 102 12.01 6.64 -22.06
C VAL A 102 11.43 6.88 -23.44
N ASN A 103 10.22 7.44 -23.53
CA ASN A 103 9.57 7.74 -24.80
C ASN A 103 10.27 8.84 -25.59
N TYR A 104 10.98 9.74 -24.91
CA TYR A 104 11.67 10.86 -25.55
C TYR A 104 13.10 10.57 -25.97
N GLU A 105 13.74 9.60 -25.37
CA GLU A 105 15.14 9.25 -25.67
C GLU A 105 15.26 8.30 -26.86
N ASP A 106 14.15 7.82 -27.38
CA ASP A 106 14.10 7.05 -28.59
C ASP A 106 13.98 8.01 -29.79
#